data_391ce95e091c9023c6a8074a6a96ad35
#
_entry.id   391ce95e091c9023c6a8074a6a96ad35
#
_cell.length_a   1.000
_cell.length_b   1.000
_cell.length_c   1.000
_cell.angle_alpha   90.00
_cell.angle_beta   90.00
_cell.angle_gamma   90.00
#
_symmetry.space_group_name_H-M   'P 1'
#
loop_
_entity.id
_entity.type
_entity.pdbx_description
1 polymer ?
#
loop_
_entity_poly.entity_id
_entity_poly.type
_entity_poly.pdbx_seq_one_letter_code
_entity_poly.pdbx_strand_id
1 'polypeptide(L)'
;MQQTVKNLDESLKEIYYVNMKTAWDEDVRNNAEEYIRTGNENSLENIAGLLREYSREYKDINSLYFVFPDKKMAVTSEEFPVNKQGISKERIEELEEVQEMDSFPVLVESLVHEGSSFLSVIQKVEDDNGEVLGYVAADIKERVIYYEYMESVNDEKITRIVLVDGKNEIVTSGDYSDLGKTFQRITDHNVPETEGYAENNGVLSFFSRGSFSGCGLYLEVPKKEVLSGLSGMRLFLIGIFGAVFVAAVLLALWLYRVVCGPL
;
A
#
# COMPACT_ATOMS: atom_id res chain seq x y z
N MET A 1 4.42 7.59 -8.96
CA MET A 1 4.93 6.81 -7.83
C MET A 1 4.75 7.51 -6.48
N GLN A 2 5.33 8.67 -6.20
CA GLN A 2 5.13 9.42 -4.95
C GLN A 2 3.64 9.67 -4.65
N GLN A 3 2.88 10.16 -5.63
CA GLN A 3 1.45 10.40 -5.47
C GLN A 3 0.68 9.11 -5.16
N THR A 4 1.08 8.01 -5.77
CA THR A 4 0.51 6.68 -5.54
C THR A 4 0.70 6.24 -4.09
N VAL A 5 1.93 6.33 -3.59
CA VAL A 5 2.25 5.99 -2.19
C VAL A 5 1.53 6.92 -1.21
N LYS A 6 1.45 8.21 -1.53
CA LYS A 6 0.72 9.17 -0.71
C LYS A 6 -0.77 8.85 -0.65
N ASN A 7 -1.39 8.53 -1.79
CA ASN A 7 -2.81 8.16 -1.84
C ASN A 7 -3.08 6.87 -1.05
N LEU A 8 -2.18 5.89 -1.14
CA LEU A 8 -2.25 4.66 -0.35
C LEU A 8 -2.12 4.97 1.15
N ASP A 9 -1.16 5.81 1.54
CA ASP A 9 -0.98 6.24 2.94
C ASP A 9 -2.24 6.96 3.48
N GLU A 10 -2.87 7.79 2.67
CA GLU A 10 -4.11 8.49 3.04
C GLU A 10 -5.25 7.47 3.24
N SER A 11 -5.43 6.50 2.35
CA SER A 11 -6.43 5.44 2.49
C SER A 11 -6.18 4.57 3.73
N LEU A 12 -4.94 4.12 3.95
CA LEU A 12 -4.58 3.35 5.15
C LEU A 12 -4.83 4.15 6.43
N LYS A 13 -4.60 5.45 6.40
CA LYS A 13 -4.87 6.34 7.51
C LYS A 13 -6.37 6.48 7.81
N GLU A 14 -7.21 6.53 6.78
CA GLU A 14 -8.67 6.52 6.94
C GLU A 14 -9.14 5.21 7.59
N ILE A 15 -8.63 4.08 7.13
CA ILE A 15 -8.95 2.76 7.72
C ILE A 15 -8.48 2.67 9.18
N TYR A 16 -7.31 3.22 9.47
CA TYR A 16 -6.85 3.38 10.84
C TYR A 16 -7.84 4.14 11.74
N TYR A 17 -8.38 5.27 11.23
CA TYR A 17 -9.37 6.04 11.99
C TYR A 17 -10.67 5.26 12.21
N VAL A 18 -11.10 4.44 11.24
CA VAL A 18 -12.25 3.55 11.43
C VAL A 18 -12.00 2.56 12.55
N ASN A 19 -10.84 1.90 12.52
CA ASN A 19 -10.48 0.95 13.58
C ASN A 19 -10.42 1.60 14.95
N MET A 20 -9.81 2.78 15.05
CA MET A 20 -9.79 3.54 16.31
C MET A 20 -11.19 3.93 16.76
N LYS A 21 -12.01 4.48 15.85
CA LYS A 21 -13.40 4.86 16.14
C LYS A 21 -14.16 3.64 16.68
N THR A 22 -14.02 2.49 16.02
CA THR A 22 -14.67 1.24 16.42
C THR A 22 -14.15 0.73 17.78
N ALA A 23 -12.85 0.78 17.99
CA ALA A 23 -12.22 0.31 19.24
C ALA A 23 -12.59 1.18 20.46
N TRP A 24 -12.83 2.46 20.23
CA TRP A 24 -13.20 3.41 21.30
C TRP A 24 -14.70 3.61 21.45
N ASP A 25 -15.50 2.98 20.56
CA ASP A 25 -16.94 3.04 20.65
C ASP A 25 -17.43 2.38 21.93
N GLU A 26 -18.22 3.11 22.71
CA GLU A 26 -18.73 2.67 24.01
C GLU A 26 -19.66 1.46 23.88
N ASP A 27 -20.47 1.41 22.82
CA ASP A 27 -21.40 0.31 22.59
C ASP A 27 -20.63 -0.97 22.18
N VAL A 28 -19.55 -0.84 21.40
CA VAL A 28 -18.68 -1.97 21.06
C VAL A 28 -18.03 -2.53 22.32
N ARG A 29 -17.46 -1.67 23.17
CA ARG A 29 -16.79 -2.09 24.42
C ARG A 29 -17.78 -2.71 25.38
N ASN A 30 -18.92 -2.08 25.65
CA ASN A 30 -19.94 -2.59 26.58
C ASN A 30 -20.47 -3.95 26.14
N ASN A 31 -20.74 -4.14 24.83
CA ASN A 31 -21.19 -5.44 24.32
C ASN A 31 -20.07 -6.50 24.42
N ALA A 32 -18.81 -6.13 24.18
CA ALA A 32 -17.68 -7.04 24.32
C ALA A 32 -17.51 -7.50 25.79
N GLU A 33 -17.55 -6.58 26.75
CA GLU A 33 -17.50 -6.89 28.19
C GLU A 33 -18.68 -7.78 28.60
N GLU A 34 -19.90 -7.45 28.17
CA GLU A 34 -21.09 -8.24 28.49
C GLU A 34 -20.94 -9.67 27.96
N TYR A 35 -20.47 -9.83 26.71
CA TYR A 35 -20.26 -11.14 26.14
C TYR A 35 -19.17 -11.93 26.89
N ILE A 36 -18.05 -11.31 27.22
CA ILE A 36 -16.98 -11.95 27.99
C ILE A 36 -17.50 -12.46 29.34
N ARG A 37 -18.30 -11.64 30.03
CA ARG A 37 -18.83 -11.93 31.37
C ARG A 37 -19.96 -12.96 31.39
N THR A 38 -20.89 -12.89 30.41
CA THR A 38 -22.17 -13.62 30.46
C THR A 38 -22.33 -14.68 29.40
N GLY A 39 -21.57 -14.58 28.30
CA GLY A 39 -21.78 -15.38 27.08
C GLY A 39 -23.03 -15.01 26.29
N ASN A 40 -23.59 -13.81 26.49
CA ASN A 40 -24.81 -13.35 25.82
C ASN A 40 -24.57 -13.18 24.30
N GLU A 41 -25.18 -14.04 23.49
CA GLU A 41 -25.03 -14.01 22.02
C GLU A 41 -25.64 -12.74 21.39
N ASN A 42 -26.63 -12.07 22.01
CA ASN A 42 -27.16 -10.83 21.51
C ASN A 42 -26.10 -9.71 21.49
N SER A 43 -25.14 -9.74 22.42
CA SER A 43 -24.03 -8.79 22.44
C SER A 43 -23.13 -8.95 21.20
N LEU A 44 -22.95 -10.17 20.71
CA LEU A 44 -22.22 -10.42 19.44
C LEU A 44 -22.99 -9.87 18.23
N GLU A 45 -24.32 -10.01 18.23
CA GLU A 45 -25.16 -9.47 17.15
C GLU A 45 -25.10 -7.94 17.13
N ASN A 46 -25.09 -7.31 18.28
CA ASN A 46 -24.93 -5.87 18.41
C ASN A 46 -23.56 -5.42 17.87
N ILE A 47 -22.48 -6.09 18.27
CA ILE A 47 -21.13 -5.80 17.73
C ILE A 47 -21.13 -5.96 16.22
N ALA A 48 -21.66 -7.06 15.65
CA ALA A 48 -21.75 -7.28 14.22
C ALA A 48 -22.50 -6.16 13.49
N GLY A 49 -23.58 -5.66 14.12
CA GLY A 49 -24.34 -4.52 13.61
C GLY A 49 -23.51 -3.24 13.51
N LEU A 50 -22.78 -2.90 14.58
CA LEU A 50 -21.90 -1.73 14.63
C LEU A 50 -20.74 -1.85 13.63
N LEU A 51 -20.08 -3.02 13.57
CA LEU A 51 -19.02 -3.27 12.58
C LEU A 51 -19.53 -3.08 11.14
N ARG A 52 -20.76 -3.52 10.86
CA ARG A 52 -21.39 -3.36 9.54
C ARG A 52 -21.68 -1.90 9.23
N GLU A 53 -22.09 -1.11 10.20
CA GLU A 53 -22.28 0.32 10.03
C GLU A 53 -20.97 1.01 9.69
N TYR A 54 -19.92 0.76 10.46
CA TYR A 54 -18.61 1.35 10.24
C TYR A 54 -17.96 0.90 8.92
N SER A 55 -18.04 -0.37 8.55
CA SER A 55 -17.46 -0.88 7.30
C SER A 55 -18.09 -0.27 6.04
N ARG A 56 -19.37 0.11 6.09
CA ARG A 56 -20.07 0.72 4.95
C ARG A 56 -19.60 2.14 4.62
N GLU A 57 -18.99 2.83 5.56
CA GLU A 57 -18.48 4.18 5.34
C GLU A 57 -17.24 4.18 4.43
N TYR A 58 -16.56 3.04 4.28
CA TYR A 58 -15.25 2.94 3.61
C TYR A 58 -15.20 1.79 2.60
N LYS A 59 -15.17 2.16 1.31
CA LYS A 59 -15.22 1.20 0.20
C LYS A 59 -14.04 0.22 0.12
N ASP A 60 -12.88 0.62 0.65
CA ASP A 60 -11.62 -0.15 0.55
C ASP A 60 -11.53 -1.23 1.65
N ILE A 61 -12.39 -1.17 2.66
CA ILE A 61 -12.48 -2.22 3.68
C ILE A 61 -13.24 -3.41 3.11
N ASN A 62 -12.55 -4.56 3.01
CA ASN A 62 -13.20 -5.80 2.60
C ASN A 62 -14.03 -6.40 3.73
N SER A 63 -13.44 -6.47 4.92
CA SER A 63 -14.12 -6.94 6.14
C SER A 63 -13.59 -6.20 7.35
N LEU A 64 -14.50 -5.89 8.27
CA LEU A 64 -14.21 -5.35 9.59
C LEU A 64 -14.68 -6.38 10.61
N TYR A 65 -13.83 -6.74 11.57
CA TYR A 65 -14.15 -7.76 12.54
C TYR A 65 -13.57 -7.48 13.90
N PHE A 66 -14.22 -8.03 14.92
CA PHE A 66 -13.79 -8.01 16.32
C PHE A 66 -13.34 -9.41 16.72
N VAL A 67 -12.12 -9.53 17.23
CA VAL A 67 -11.54 -10.81 17.67
C VAL A 67 -11.52 -10.89 19.18
N PHE A 68 -12.01 -12.01 19.71
CA PHE A 68 -11.90 -12.40 21.12
C PHE A 68 -10.83 -13.50 21.24
N PRO A 69 -9.58 -13.16 21.60
CA PRO A 69 -8.48 -14.12 21.59
C PRO A 69 -8.73 -15.30 22.53
N ASP A 70 -9.12 -15.03 23.75
CA ASP A 70 -9.36 -16.06 24.80
C ASP A 70 -10.46 -17.05 24.42
N LYS A 71 -11.39 -16.63 23.55
CA LYS A 71 -12.50 -17.45 23.07
C LYS A 71 -12.23 -18.07 21.72
N LYS A 72 -11.09 -17.75 21.10
CA LYS A 72 -10.70 -18.18 19.74
C LYS A 72 -11.82 -17.99 18.73
N MET A 73 -12.42 -16.80 18.74
CA MET A 73 -13.53 -16.47 17.86
C MET A 73 -13.47 -15.02 17.41
N ALA A 74 -14.12 -14.76 16.30
CA ALA A 74 -14.30 -13.42 15.77
C ALA A 74 -15.73 -13.16 15.36
N VAL A 75 -16.12 -11.89 15.41
CA VAL A 75 -17.40 -11.36 14.93
C VAL A 75 -17.10 -10.47 13.73
N THR A 76 -17.77 -10.68 12.63
CA THR A 76 -17.51 -9.95 11.37
C THR A 76 -18.66 -9.05 10.98
N SER A 77 -18.33 -8.00 10.20
CA SER A 77 -19.32 -7.12 9.55
C SER A 77 -20.12 -7.78 8.44
N GLU A 78 -19.69 -8.95 7.94
CA GLU A 78 -20.36 -9.67 6.86
C GLU A 78 -21.72 -10.23 7.31
N GLU A 79 -22.62 -10.47 6.31
CA GLU A 79 -23.98 -10.92 6.62
C GLU A 79 -24.04 -12.32 7.21
N PHE A 80 -25.03 -12.48 8.10
CA PHE A 80 -25.39 -13.61 8.93
C PHE A 80 -25.46 -15.00 8.29
N PRO A 81 -25.20 -16.05 9.07
CA PRO A 81 -25.14 -16.04 10.55
C PRO A 81 -23.77 -15.59 11.05
N VAL A 82 -23.73 -14.99 12.27
CA VAL A 82 -22.47 -14.73 12.97
C VAL A 82 -21.64 -16.00 12.89
N ASN A 83 -20.81 -16.04 11.87
CA ASN A 83 -20.11 -17.27 11.56
C ASN A 83 -18.93 -17.31 12.49
N LYS A 84 -19.08 -18.07 13.58
CA LYS A 84 -17.97 -18.40 14.50
C LYS A 84 -16.79 -19.04 13.74
N GLN A 85 -16.96 -19.31 12.43
CA GLN A 85 -15.98 -19.90 11.52
C GLN A 85 -15.60 -18.99 10.34
N GLY A 86 -16.14 -17.76 10.25
CA GLY A 86 -15.90 -16.87 9.09
C GLY A 86 -14.47 -16.33 9.02
N ILE A 87 -13.72 -16.37 10.11
CA ILE A 87 -12.28 -16.10 10.15
C ILE A 87 -11.61 -17.42 10.46
N SER A 88 -10.68 -17.85 9.62
CA SER A 88 -10.01 -19.13 9.81
C SER A 88 -9.27 -19.18 11.14
N LYS A 89 -9.06 -20.40 11.62
CA LYS A 89 -8.31 -20.63 12.86
C LYS A 89 -6.89 -20.05 12.75
N GLU A 90 -6.26 -20.25 11.60
CA GLU A 90 -4.94 -19.72 11.29
C GLU A 90 -4.92 -18.18 11.41
N ARG A 91 -5.96 -17.51 10.93
CA ARG A 91 -6.08 -16.05 11.01
C ARG A 91 -6.20 -15.55 12.45
N ILE A 92 -6.91 -16.31 13.31
CA ILE A 92 -7.02 -15.98 14.74
C ILE A 92 -5.67 -16.18 15.42
N GLU A 93 -4.94 -17.26 15.08
CA GLU A 93 -3.60 -17.54 15.63
C GLU A 93 -2.59 -16.44 15.23
N GLU A 94 -2.65 -15.92 14.01
CA GLU A 94 -1.85 -14.76 13.59
C GLU A 94 -2.15 -13.50 14.41
N LEU A 95 -3.42 -13.27 14.69
CA LEU A 95 -3.84 -12.15 15.53
C LEU A 95 -3.42 -12.32 16.99
N GLU A 96 -3.21 -13.56 17.46
CA GLU A 96 -2.61 -13.84 18.78
C GLU A 96 -1.15 -13.37 18.84
N GLU A 97 -0.37 -13.46 17.76
CA GLU A 97 1.01 -12.96 17.73
C GLU A 97 1.08 -11.42 17.85
N VAL A 98 0.02 -10.72 17.42
CA VAL A 98 -0.09 -9.26 17.56
C VAL A 98 -0.26 -8.82 19.03
N GLN A 99 -0.71 -9.70 19.93
CA GLN A 99 -0.94 -9.38 21.35
C GLN A 99 0.34 -8.96 22.06
N GLU A 100 1.49 -9.46 21.63
CA GLU A 100 2.79 -9.14 22.21
C GLU A 100 3.36 -7.79 21.76
N MET A 101 2.64 -7.07 20.86
CA MET A 101 3.10 -5.77 20.36
C MET A 101 2.74 -4.64 21.32
N ASP A 102 3.72 -3.80 21.66
CA ASP A 102 3.57 -2.68 22.59
C ASP A 102 2.86 -1.46 22.00
N SER A 103 2.78 -1.36 20.67
CA SER A 103 2.23 -0.19 19.99
C SER A 103 1.11 -0.55 19.01
N PHE A 104 -0.02 0.14 19.12
CA PHE A 104 -1.16 0.02 18.22
C PHE A 104 -1.47 1.38 17.60
N PRO A 105 -1.98 1.38 16.37
CA PRO A 105 -2.37 0.25 15.54
C PRO A 105 -1.17 -0.45 14.91
N VAL A 106 -1.37 -1.70 14.56
CA VAL A 106 -0.40 -2.50 13.84
C VAL A 106 -0.91 -2.72 12.43
N LEU A 107 -0.05 -2.47 11.46
CA LEU A 107 -0.26 -2.91 10.09
C LEU A 107 0.36 -4.29 9.97
N VAL A 108 -0.48 -5.30 9.79
CA VAL A 108 -0.05 -6.68 9.65
C VAL A 108 -0.27 -7.13 8.23
N GLU A 109 0.75 -7.76 7.66
CA GLU A 109 0.59 -8.48 6.43
C GLU A 109 -0.38 -9.60 6.59
N SER A 110 -1.09 -9.81 5.54
CA SER A 110 -1.97 -10.91 5.53
C SER A 110 -1.30 -12.11 4.96
N LEU A 111 -1.50 -13.17 5.63
CA LEU A 111 -1.28 -14.48 5.11
C LEU A 111 -2.26 -14.80 3.99
N VAL A 112 -1.78 -15.56 3.01
CA VAL A 112 -2.60 -16.10 1.93
C VAL A 112 -3.61 -17.05 2.54
N HIS A 113 -4.84 -16.59 2.75
CA HIS A 113 -5.93 -17.42 3.17
C HIS A 113 -6.85 -17.70 1.98
N GLU A 114 -7.13 -18.99 1.70
CA GLU A 114 -7.95 -19.43 0.57
C GLU A 114 -7.55 -18.83 -0.79
N GLY A 115 -6.25 -18.55 -0.99
CA GLY A 115 -5.73 -17.97 -2.24
C GLY A 115 -5.96 -16.45 -2.37
N SER A 116 -6.37 -15.78 -1.30
CA SER A 116 -6.47 -14.32 -1.22
C SER A 116 -5.46 -13.78 -0.22
N SER A 117 -4.80 -12.68 -0.57
CA SER A 117 -3.92 -11.92 0.31
C SER A 117 -4.62 -10.64 0.76
N PHE A 118 -4.38 -10.23 2.01
CA PHE A 118 -4.98 -9.04 2.61
C PHE A 118 -3.91 -8.23 3.32
N LEU A 119 -4.11 -6.96 3.44
CA LEU A 119 -3.40 -6.08 4.35
C LEU A 119 -4.35 -5.71 5.49
N SER A 120 -3.93 -5.93 6.73
CA SER A 120 -4.81 -5.72 7.87
C SER A 120 -4.31 -4.63 8.78
N VAL A 121 -5.20 -3.73 9.13
CA VAL A 121 -4.99 -2.75 10.20
C VAL A 121 -5.66 -3.28 11.46
N ILE A 122 -4.90 -3.42 12.55
CA ILE A 122 -5.39 -4.01 13.80
C ILE A 122 -5.26 -3.00 14.93
N GLN A 123 -6.32 -2.87 15.71
CA GLN A 123 -6.39 -1.99 16.88
C GLN A 123 -6.84 -2.77 18.11
N LYS A 124 -6.14 -2.57 19.21
CA LYS A 124 -6.50 -3.14 20.51
C LYS A 124 -7.73 -2.43 21.09
N VAL A 125 -8.63 -3.20 21.70
CA VAL A 125 -9.81 -2.72 22.43
C VAL A 125 -9.62 -3.01 23.90
N GLU A 126 -9.68 -1.97 24.73
CA GLU A 126 -9.48 -2.04 26.17
C GLU A 126 -10.72 -1.53 26.91
N ASP A 127 -10.96 -2.08 28.10
CA ASP A 127 -11.95 -1.54 29.03
C ASP A 127 -11.44 -0.26 29.71
N ASP A 128 -12.24 0.32 30.59
CA ASP A 128 -11.89 1.53 31.33
C ASP A 128 -10.74 1.34 32.36
N ASN A 129 -10.38 0.09 32.66
CA ASN A 129 -9.27 -0.27 33.55
C ASN A 129 -7.97 -0.56 32.76
N GLY A 130 -8.03 -0.60 31.42
CA GLY A 130 -6.93 -0.98 30.53
C GLY A 130 -6.78 -2.49 30.33
N GLU A 131 -7.81 -3.30 30.72
CA GLU A 131 -7.82 -4.71 30.40
C GLU A 131 -8.23 -4.94 28.96
N VAL A 132 -7.55 -5.84 28.25
CA VAL A 132 -7.80 -6.11 26.84
C VAL A 132 -9.08 -6.93 26.66
N LEU A 133 -10.08 -6.35 26.01
CA LEU A 133 -11.32 -7.03 25.64
C LEU A 133 -11.18 -7.82 24.34
N GLY A 134 -10.32 -7.35 23.44
CA GLY A 134 -10.11 -7.94 22.14
C GLY A 134 -9.43 -7.01 21.15
N TYR A 135 -9.59 -7.32 19.87
CA TYR A 135 -8.98 -6.57 18.79
C TYR A 135 -9.98 -6.29 17.68
N VAL A 136 -10.00 -5.07 17.16
CA VAL A 136 -10.68 -4.71 15.92
C VAL A 136 -9.68 -4.81 14.79
N ALA A 137 -10.03 -5.51 13.73
CA ALA A 137 -9.20 -5.61 12.55
C ALA A 137 -10.00 -5.29 11.28
N ALA A 138 -9.40 -4.50 10.38
CA ALA A 138 -9.93 -4.19 9.07
C ALA A 138 -9.00 -4.79 7.99
N ASP A 139 -9.57 -5.62 7.13
CA ASP A 139 -8.86 -6.25 6.03
C ASP A 139 -9.12 -5.52 4.72
N ILE A 140 -8.05 -5.27 3.97
CA ILE A 140 -8.06 -4.73 2.63
C ILE A 140 -7.54 -5.82 1.69
N LYS A 141 -8.30 -6.17 0.65
CA LYS A 141 -7.81 -7.14 -0.33
C LYS A 141 -6.59 -6.61 -1.09
N GLU A 142 -5.57 -7.44 -1.20
CA GLU A 142 -4.37 -7.15 -1.99
C GLU A 142 -4.73 -6.64 -3.39
N ARG A 143 -5.70 -7.27 -4.05
CA ARG A 143 -6.17 -6.85 -5.37
C ARG A 143 -6.75 -5.46 -5.42
N VAL A 144 -7.43 -5.01 -4.39
CA VAL A 144 -7.94 -3.62 -4.30
C VAL A 144 -6.75 -2.66 -4.28
N ILE A 145 -5.72 -2.96 -3.47
CA ILE A 145 -4.50 -2.16 -3.42
C ILE A 145 -3.83 -2.11 -4.79
N TYR A 146 -3.70 -3.26 -5.47
CA TYR A 146 -3.08 -3.31 -6.79
C TYR A 146 -3.84 -2.46 -7.81
N TYR A 147 -5.13 -2.70 -8.00
CA TYR A 147 -5.92 -2.02 -9.03
C TYR A 147 -6.16 -0.54 -8.76
N GLU A 148 -6.41 -0.16 -7.52
CA GLU A 148 -6.69 1.24 -7.18
C GLU A 148 -5.41 2.11 -7.18
N TYR A 149 -4.27 1.55 -6.76
CA TYR A 149 -3.07 2.34 -6.54
C TYR A 149 -1.92 2.01 -7.49
N MET A 150 -1.73 0.76 -7.91
CA MET A 150 -0.53 0.36 -8.64
C MET A 150 -0.75 0.20 -10.15
N GLU A 151 -1.93 -0.19 -10.59
CA GLU A 151 -2.21 -0.43 -12.01
C GLU A 151 -1.94 0.82 -12.87
N SER A 152 -2.29 2.00 -12.37
CA SER A 152 -2.10 3.26 -13.08
C SER A 152 -0.62 3.64 -13.33
N VAL A 153 0.30 3.09 -12.54
CA VAL A 153 1.75 3.29 -12.71
C VAL A 153 2.42 2.10 -13.39
N ASN A 154 1.69 1.01 -13.64
CA ASN A 154 2.21 -0.16 -14.33
C ASN A 154 2.18 0.07 -15.85
N ASP A 155 3.33 0.38 -16.44
CA ASP A 155 3.55 0.59 -17.89
C ASP A 155 4.22 -0.67 -18.47
N GLU A 156 4.00 -0.95 -19.77
CA GLU A 156 4.64 -2.06 -20.49
C GLU A 156 6.18 -2.08 -20.39
N LYS A 157 6.79 -0.95 -20.05
CA LYS A 157 8.24 -0.82 -19.84
C LYS A 157 8.69 -1.24 -18.45
N ILE A 158 7.76 -1.38 -17.51
CA ILE A 158 8.06 -1.81 -16.14
C ILE A 158 8.14 -3.32 -16.14
N THR A 159 9.28 -3.84 -15.72
CA THR A 159 9.50 -5.30 -15.62
C THR A 159 8.97 -5.87 -14.31
N ARG A 160 8.91 -5.05 -13.27
CA ARG A 160 8.42 -5.47 -11.97
C ARG A 160 7.87 -4.29 -11.19
N ILE A 161 6.73 -4.48 -10.56
CA ILE A 161 6.12 -3.55 -9.62
C ILE A 161 5.72 -4.31 -8.37
N VAL A 162 6.18 -3.85 -7.21
CA VAL A 162 5.87 -4.47 -5.92
C VAL A 162 5.61 -3.41 -4.86
N LEU A 163 4.66 -3.69 -3.98
CA LEU A 163 4.47 -3.00 -2.72
C LEU A 163 4.98 -3.89 -1.60
N VAL A 164 5.80 -3.35 -0.74
CA VAL A 164 6.31 -4.06 0.43
C VAL A 164 5.86 -3.37 1.70
N ASP A 165 5.78 -4.11 2.79
CA ASP A 165 5.50 -3.58 4.12
C ASP A 165 6.74 -2.99 4.81
N GLY A 166 6.59 -2.68 6.11
CA GLY A 166 7.68 -2.22 6.96
C GLY A 166 8.80 -3.23 7.16
N LYS A 167 8.54 -4.54 6.98
CA LYS A 167 9.50 -5.64 7.11
C LYS A 167 10.16 -6.02 5.78
N ASN A 168 9.81 -5.34 4.67
CA ASN A 168 10.17 -5.63 3.28
C ASN A 168 9.59 -6.96 2.76
N GLU A 169 8.44 -7.39 3.26
CA GLU A 169 7.70 -8.49 2.68
C GLU A 169 6.75 -7.95 1.59
N ILE A 170 6.57 -8.70 0.50
CA ILE A 170 5.78 -8.26 -0.65
C ILE A 170 4.30 -8.43 -0.35
N VAL A 171 3.60 -7.31 -0.18
CA VAL A 171 2.15 -7.24 0.09
C VAL A 171 1.36 -7.39 -1.18
N THR A 172 1.78 -6.72 -2.26
CA THR A 172 1.16 -6.86 -3.57
C THR A 172 2.18 -6.72 -4.69
N SER A 173 1.93 -7.38 -5.79
CA SER A 173 2.81 -7.46 -6.95
C SER A 173 2.02 -7.62 -8.23
N GLY A 174 2.62 -7.20 -9.36
CA GLY A 174 2.15 -7.57 -10.69
C GLY A 174 2.23 -9.08 -10.95
N ASP A 175 3.13 -9.79 -10.27
CA ASP A 175 3.24 -11.25 -10.29
C ASP A 175 2.82 -11.84 -8.94
N TYR A 176 1.72 -12.59 -8.94
CA TYR A 176 1.20 -13.27 -7.74
C TYR A 176 2.20 -14.19 -7.05
N SER A 177 3.11 -14.77 -7.82
CA SER A 177 4.09 -15.68 -7.26
C SER A 177 5.07 -15.00 -6.29
N ASP A 178 5.08 -13.67 -6.27
CA ASP A 178 5.96 -12.88 -5.40
C ASP A 178 5.36 -12.60 -4.02
N LEU A 179 4.05 -12.77 -3.84
CA LEU A 179 3.38 -12.43 -2.58
C LEU A 179 3.96 -13.19 -1.38
N GLY A 180 4.12 -12.50 -0.27
CA GLY A 180 4.68 -13.04 0.97
C GLY A 180 6.18 -13.34 0.95
N LYS A 181 6.87 -13.05 -0.18
CA LYS A 181 8.33 -13.20 -0.24
C LYS A 181 9.01 -11.95 0.27
N THR A 182 10.15 -12.13 0.92
CA THR A 182 11.01 -11.01 1.30
C THR A 182 11.59 -10.34 0.06
N PHE A 183 11.33 -9.04 -0.10
CA PHE A 183 11.90 -8.24 -1.16
C PHE A 183 13.35 -7.88 -0.84
N GLN A 184 14.27 -8.37 -1.67
CA GLN A 184 15.68 -7.98 -1.56
C GLN A 184 15.86 -6.62 -2.21
N ARG A 185 15.89 -5.57 -1.39
CA ARG A 185 16.19 -4.21 -1.84
C ARG A 185 17.56 -4.18 -2.51
N ILE A 186 17.64 -3.57 -3.70
CA ILE A 186 18.91 -3.18 -4.29
C ILE A 186 19.46 -2.04 -3.43
N THR A 187 20.33 -2.40 -2.50
CA THR A 187 20.97 -1.43 -1.59
C THR A 187 22.21 -0.86 -2.23
N ASP A 188 22.10 0.35 -2.75
CA ASP A 188 23.25 1.23 -2.81
C ASP A 188 23.31 1.99 -1.48
N HIS A 189 24.44 2.01 -0.79
CA HIS A 189 24.59 2.55 0.58
C HIS A 189 24.23 4.03 0.74
N ASN A 190 23.89 4.74 -0.36
CA ASN A 190 23.59 6.16 -0.40
C ASN A 190 22.12 6.50 -0.76
N VAL A 191 21.23 5.51 -0.77
CA VAL A 191 19.83 5.75 -1.15
C VAL A 191 19.05 6.30 0.04
N PRO A 192 18.36 7.46 -0.08
CA PRO A 192 17.53 8.00 0.98
C PRO A 192 16.49 6.98 1.46
N GLU A 193 16.15 6.99 2.75
CA GLU A 193 15.22 6.02 3.33
C GLU A 193 13.79 6.14 2.79
N THR A 194 13.41 7.32 2.26
CA THR A 194 12.04 7.65 1.87
C THR A 194 11.77 7.54 0.38
N GLU A 195 12.72 7.93 -0.47
CA GLU A 195 12.57 7.89 -1.93
C GLU A 195 13.92 7.91 -2.64
N GLY A 196 13.96 7.36 -3.84
CA GLY A 196 15.18 7.40 -4.65
C GLY A 196 15.15 6.41 -5.80
N TYR A 197 16.33 6.20 -6.35
CA TYR A 197 16.57 5.15 -7.34
C TYR A 197 17.92 4.50 -7.11
N ALA A 198 18.05 3.26 -7.53
CA ALA A 198 19.29 2.51 -7.56
C ALA A 198 19.46 1.87 -8.94
N GLU A 199 20.71 1.67 -9.37
CA GLU A 199 21.02 0.95 -10.61
C GLU A 199 21.80 -0.32 -10.29
N ASN A 200 21.33 -1.45 -10.81
CA ASN A 200 22.06 -2.70 -10.72
C ASN A 200 21.87 -3.49 -12.02
N ASN A 201 22.98 -3.96 -12.60
CA ASN A 201 23.01 -4.81 -13.80
C ASN A 201 22.14 -4.29 -14.97
N GLY A 202 22.06 -2.97 -15.16
CA GLY A 202 21.28 -2.37 -16.25
C GLY A 202 19.78 -2.29 -15.97
N VAL A 203 19.34 -2.54 -14.74
CA VAL A 203 17.99 -2.30 -14.23
C VAL A 203 18.02 -1.09 -13.31
N LEU A 204 17.08 -0.17 -13.50
CA LEU A 204 16.82 0.94 -12.62
C LEU A 204 15.66 0.57 -11.69
N SER A 205 15.91 0.60 -10.40
CA SER A 205 14.90 0.42 -9.37
C SER A 205 14.55 1.77 -8.76
N PHE A 206 13.34 2.21 -8.95
CA PHE A 206 12.77 3.40 -8.31
C PHE A 206 11.98 2.97 -7.09
N PHE A 207 12.05 3.73 -6.01
CA PHE A 207 11.29 3.44 -4.81
C PHE A 207 10.77 4.70 -4.14
N SER A 208 9.65 4.55 -3.44
CA SER A 208 9.05 5.56 -2.58
C SER A 208 8.39 4.86 -1.41
N ARG A 209 8.56 5.40 -0.21
CA ARG A 209 8.01 4.83 1.02
C ARG A 209 7.01 5.79 1.65
N GLY A 210 5.89 5.24 2.11
CA GLY A 210 4.88 5.97 2.86
C GLY A 210 5.38 6.35 4.25
N SER A 211 5.03 7.56 4.66
CA SER A 211 5.46 8.08 5.96
C SER A 211 4.61 7.58 7.12
N PHE A 212 3.38 7.19 6.84
CA PHE A 212 2.43 6.68 7.82
C PHE A 212 2.48 5.15 7.90
N SER A 213 2.27 4.48 6.77
CA SER A 213 2.19 3.00 6.73
C SER A 213 3.56 2.32 6.79
N GLY A 214 4.63 3.04 6.43
CA GLY A 214 5.93 2.42 6.20
C GLY A 214 6.00 1.53 4.95
N CYS A 215 4.90 1.39 4.21
CA CYS A 215 4.87 0.63 2.96
C CYS A 215 5.75 1.27 1.90
N GLY A 216 6.48 0.44 1.17
CA GLY A 216 7.39 0.87 0.09
C GLY A 216 6.92 0.38 -1.27
N LEU A 217 6.72 1.30 -2.23
CA LEU A 217 6.47 0.95 -3.62
C LEU A 217 7.79 0.92 -4.39
N TYR A 218 8.04 -0.18 -5.08
CA TYR A 218 9.21 -0.38 -5.92
C TYR A 218 8.81 -0.65 -7.37
N LEU A 219 9.52 0.01 -8.30
CA LEU A 219 9.38 -0.15 -9.73
C LEU A 219 10.73 -0.52 -10.32
N GLU A 220 10.80 -1.59 -11.10
CA GLU A 220 12.00 -1.98 -11.82
C GLU A 220 11.81 -1.79 -13.32
N VAL A 221 12.72 -1.04 -13.94
CA VAL A 221 12.68 -0.71 -15.37
C VAL A 221 14.06 -0.98 -15.98
N PRO A 222 14.15 -1.65 -17.14
CA PRO A 222 15.42 -1.77 -17.84
C PRO A 222 15.96 -0.38 -18.19
N LYS A 223 17.21 -0.08 -17.87
CA LYS A 223 17.85 1.20 -18.17
C LYS A 223 17.75 1.55 -19.66
N LYS A 224 17.82 0.55 -20.53
CA LYS A 224 17.68 0.71 -21.99
C LYS A 224 16.32 1.33 -22.35
N GLU A 225 15.24 0.93 -21.67
CA GLU A 225 13.89 1.46 -21.95
C GLU A 225 13.77 2.93 -21.53
N VAL A 226 14.32 3.29 -20.38
CA VAL A 226 14.36 4.69 -19.92
C VAL A 226 15.18 5.54 -20.89
N LEU A 227 16.34 5.05 -21.33
CA LEU A 227 17.21 5.77 -22.27
C LEU A 227 16.64 5.83 -23.69
N SER A 228 15.86 4.85 -24.12
CA SER A 228 15.24 4.84 -25.45
C SER A 228 14.29 6.02 -25.64
N GLY A 229 13.52 6.39 -24.63
CA GLY A 229 12.68 7.58 -24.63
C GLY A 229 13.47 8.88 -24.76
N LEU A 230 14.68 8.93 -24.20
CA LEU A 230 15.56 10.10 -24.31
C LEU A 230 16.28 10.19 -25.66
N SER A 231 16.47 9.08 -26.37
CA SER A 231 17.16 9.07 -27.67
C SER A 231 16.42 9.87 -28.73
N GLY A 232 15.10 9.79 -28.79
CA GLY A 232 14.25 10.61 -29.68
C GLY A 232 14.38 12.10 -29.39
N MET A 233 14.38 12.47 -28.12
CA MET A 233 14.56 13.86 -27.69
C MET A 233 15.97 14.39 -28.01
N ARG A 234 17.00 13.55 -27.88
CA ARG A 234 18.38 13.90 -28.26
C ARG A 234 18.51 14.14 -29.77
N LEU A 235 17.93 13.28 -30.62
CA LEU A 235 17.91 13.46 -32.05
C LEU A 235 17.17 14.75 -32.48
N PHE A 236 16.05 15.03 -31.83
CA PHE A 236 15.29 16.27 -32.07
C PHE A 236 16.11 17.51 -31.69
N LEU A 237 16.80 17.53 -30.57
CA LEU A 237 17.67 18.63 -30.20
C LEU A 237 18.85 18.79 -31.17
N ILE A 238 19.50 17.70 -31.57
CA ILE A 238 20.57 17.75 -32.59
C ILE A 238 20.04 18.34 -33.91
N GLY A 239 18.82 17.97 -34.32
CA GLY A 239 18.17 18.52 -35.52
C GLY A 239 17.93 20.02 -35.39
N ILE A 240 17.44 20.53 -34.29
CA ILE A 240 17.24 21.95 -34.02
C ILE A 240 18.59 22.70 -34.07
N PHE A 241 19.59 22.22 -33.33
CA PHE A 241 20.92 22.89 -33.35
C PHE A 241 21.55 22.86 -34.73
N GLY A 242 21.41 21.79 -35.49
CA GLY A 242 21.87 21.71 -36.89
C GLY A 242 21.18 22.73 -37.78
N ALA A 243 19.85 22.85 -37.67
CA ALA A 243 19.09 23.84 -38.45
C ALA A 243 19.48 25.29 -38.13
N VAL A 244 19.61 25.61 -36.82
CA VAL A 244 20.06 26.94 -36.37
C VAL A 244 21.47 27.25 -36.86
N PHE A 245 22.38 26.28 -36.79
CA PHE A 245 23.75 26.44 -37.31
C PHE A 245 23.79 26.72 -38.80
N VAL A 246 23.04 25.95 -39.61
CA VAL A 246 22.93 26.15 -41.06
C VAL A 246 22.35 27.54 -41.38
N ALA A 247 21.28 27.95 -40.66
CA ALA A 247 20.70 29.27 -40.83
C ALA A 247 21.68 30.40 -40.50
N ALA A 248 22.47 30.27 -39.45
CA ALA A 248 23.49 31.23 -39.06
C ALA A 248 24.61 31.33 -40.12
N VAL A 249 25.06 30.22 -40.69
CA VAL A 249 26.07 30.18 -41.75
C VAL A 249 25.51 30.85 -43.03
N LEU A 250 24.27 30.54 -43.40
CA LEU A 250 23.64 31.17 -44.57
C LEU A 250 23.48 32.68 -44.41
N LEU A 251 23.09 33.12 -43.18
CA LEU A 251 22.99 34.55 -42.86
C LEU A 251 24.36 35.24 -42.92
N ALA A 252 25.40 34.61 -42.40
CA ALA A 252 26.77 35.15 -42.47
C ALA A 252 27.28 35.27 -43.91
N LEU A 253 27.03 34.25 -44.75
CA LEU A 253 27.41 34.27 -46.15
C LEU A 253 26.59 35.35 -46.94
N TRP A 254 25.32 35.51 -46.62
CA TRP A 254 24.50 36.56 -47.20
C TRP A 254 25.01 37.98 -46.82
N LEU A 255 25.29 38.20 -45.55
CA LEU A 255 25.87 39.45 -45.07
C LEU A 255 27.24 39.72 -45.71
N TYR A 256 28.09 38.70 -45.81
CA TYR A 256 29.40 38.84 -46.50
C TYR A 256 29.22 39.29 -47.99
N ARG A 257 28.26 38.68 -48.73
CA ARG A 257 27.98 39.08 -50.10
C ARG A 257 27.43 40.48 -50.24
N VAL A 258 26.57 40.91 -49.30
CA VAL A 258 25.96 42.25 -49.32
C VAL A 258 26.98 43.35 -48.98
N VAL A 259 27.85 43.07 -48.03
CA VAL A 259 28.82 44.07 -47.49
C VAL A 259 30.13 44.10 -48.30
N CYS A 260 30.62 42.96 -48.78
CA CYS A 260 31.91 42.83 -49.46
C CYS A 260 31.82 42.53 -50.96
N GLY A 261 30.62 42.32 -51.49
CA GLY A 261 30.41 41.97 -52.89
C GLY A 261 30.31 43.08 -53.97
N PRO A 262 30.21 44.38 -53.66
CA PRO A 262 30.27 45.44 -54.62
C PRO A 262 31.63 46.17 -54.54
N LEU A 263 32.70 45.58 -54.99
CA LEU A 263 33.96 46.25 -55.42
C LEU A 263 34.38 45.73 -56.74
#